data_98f5cfdac968812c36ae26b6a665650b
#
_entry.id   98f5cfdac968812c36ae26b6a665650b
#
_cell.length_a   1.000
_cell.length_b   1.000
_cell.length_c   1.000
_cell.angle_alpha   90.00
_cell.angle_beta   90.00
_cell.angle_gamma   90.00
#
_symmetry.space_group_name_H-M   'P 1'
#
loop_
_entity.id
_entity.type
_entity.pdbx_description
1 polymer ?
#
loop_
_entity_poly.entity_id
_entity_poly.type
_entity_poly.pdbx_seq_one_letter_code
_entity_poly.pdbx_strand_id
1 'polypeptide(L)'
;RAIAVGSLSEATGEASLAMGNNSKASNNYAYAIGGSSKATGQWSIAMGTSATAMEDASVAIGTWSEATKGQATGIGYQAKARAIGATALGRLSLANAVDGTAIGSSTSVTGLNGTAIGNKANVSVKNGVAIGNEAKVANENAVAIGAGSETAAAAATASETVNGEVHSFAGANPGSTVSVGKAGAERTITNVAAGRLSDPSTD
;
A
#
# COMPACT_ATOMS: atom_id res chain seq x y z
N ARG A 1 6.91 30.99 -17.01
CA ARG A 1 7.36 30.46 -18.32
C ARG A 1 7.16 28.95 -18.33
N ALA A 2 6.67 28.40 -19.45
CA ALA A 2 6.51 26.97 -19.69
C ALA A 2 7.49 26.50 -20.76
N ILE A 3 7.85 25.21 -20.76
CA ILE A 3 8.75 24.60 -21.73
C ILE A 3 8.06 23.37 -22.35
N ALA A 4 7.91 23.37 -23.69
CA ALA A 4 7.39 22.23 -24.45
C ALA A 4 8.43 21.79 -25.48
N VAL A 5 8.84 20.50 -25.45
CA VAL A 5 9.83 19.91 -26.34
C VAL A 5 9.33 18.59 -26.90
N GLY A 6 9.10 18.53 -28.19
CA GLY A 6 8.61 17.35 -28.90
C GLY A 6 7.39 17.64 -29.76
N SER A 7 7.10 16.74 -30.71
CA SER A 7 5.92 16.88 -31.58
C SER A 7 4.65 16.77 -30.72
N LEU A 8 3.69 17.66 -30.90
CA LEU A 8 2.42 17.73 -30.17
C LEU A 8 2.58 17.83 -28.65
N SER A 9 3.75 18.30 -28.15
CA SER A 9 3.93 18.53 -26.72
C SER A 9 3.24 19.83 -26.30
N GLU A 10 2.55 19.80 -25.16
CA GLU A 10 1.80 20.95 -24.62
C GLU A 10 2.22 21.24 -23.17
N ALA A 11 2.73 22.44 -22.91
CA ALA A 11 3.01 22.96 -21.57
C ALA A 11 2.21 24.26 -21.37
N THR A 12 1.08 24.21 -20.68
CA THR A 12 0.16 25.36 -20.55
C THR A 12 0.15 25.97 -19.17
N GLY A 13 0.62 25.27 -18.12
CA GLY A 13 0.74 25.82 -16.76
C GLY A 13 1.98 26.69 -16.58
N GLU A 14 1.94 27.58 -15.58
CA GLU A 14 3.10 28.36 -15.18
C GLU A 14 4.23 27.45 -14.70
N ALA A 15 5.47 27.68 -15.14
CA ALA A 15 6.65 26.87 -14.83
C ALA A 15 6.48 25.36 -15.11
N SER A 16 5.59 25.02 -16.05
CA SER A 16 5.38 23.62 -16.46
C SER A 16 6.41 23.16 -17.50
N LEU A 17 6.66 21.86 -17.56
CA LEU A 17 7.55 21.20 -18.50
C LEU A 17 6.85 20.02 -19.16
N ALA A 18 6.75 20.04 -20.50
CA ALA A 18 6.31 18.91 -21.30
C ALA A 18 7.43 18.48 -22.25
N MET A 19 7.97 17.27 -22.11
CA MET A 19 9.06 16.75 -22.92
C MET A 19 8.71 15.35 -23.45
N GLY A 20 8.54 15.25 -24.77
CA GLY A 20 8.21 14.01 -25.46
C GLY A 20 7.08 14.19 -26.47
N ASN A 21 6.95 13.25 -27.42
CA ASN A 21 5.84 13.27 -28.37
C ASN A 21 4.50 13.19 -27.64
N ASN A 22 3.56 14.10 -27.93
CA ASN A 22 2.23 14.15 -27.32
C ASN A 22 2.23 14.20 -25.77
N SER A 23 3.29 14.76 -25.18
CA SER A 23 3.36 14.97 -23.73
C SER A 23 2.54 16.19 -23.31
N LYS A 24 1.89 16.15 -22.13
CA LYS A 24 0.99 17.22 -21.70
C LYS A 24 1.20 17.59 -20.25
N ALA A 25 1.63 18.85 -19.99
CA ALA A 25 1.73 19.46 -18.67
C ALA A 25 0.75 20.64 -18.58
N SER A 26 -0.44 20.41 -17.99
CA SER A 26 -1.57 21.32 -18.14
C SER A 26 -1.75 22.28 -16.98
N ASN A 27 -1.07 22.12 -15.86
CA ASN A 27 -1.23 22.94 -14.69
C ASN A 27 0.11 23.52 -14.19
N ASN A 28 0.08 24.44 -13.24
CA ASN A 28 1.26 25.11 -12.69
C ASN A 28 2.22 24.12 -12.05
N TYR A 29 3.51 24.28 -12.35
CA TYR A 29 4.58 23.38 -11.85
C TYR A 29 4.41 21.90 -12.21
N ALA A 30 3.61 21.58 -13.22
CA ALA A 30 3.42 20.23 -13.71
C ALA A 30 4.56 19.79 -14.63
N TYR A 31 5.08 18.57 -14.44
CA TYR A 31 6.15 18.00 -15.26
C TYR A 31 5.70 16.72 -15.95
N ALA A 32 5.64 16.72 -17.29
CA ALA A 32 5.29 15.58 -18.11
C ALA A 32 6.49 15.22 -19.00
N ILE A 33 7.16 14.11 -18.71
CA ILE A 33 8.38 13.68 -19.41
C ILE A 33 8.19 12.26 -19.96
N GLY A 34 8.18 12.13 -21.28
CA GLY A 34 7.97 10.86 -21.96
C GLY A 34 6.84 10.93 -22.99
N GLY A 35 6.85 10.01 -23.97
CA GLY A 35 5.79 9.97 -24.98
C GLY A 35 4.41 9.76 -24.38
N SER A 36 3.45 10.59 -24.73
CA SER A 36 2.07 10.57 -24.23
C SER A 36 1.94 10.68 -22.70
N SER A 37 2.96 11.17 -22.00
CA SER A 37 2.89 11.43 -20.57
C SER A 37 1.92 12.58 -20.25
N LYS A 38 1.19 12.50 -19.13
CA LYS A 38 0.19 13.49 -18.74
C LYS A 38 0.35 13.89 -17.27
N ALA A 39 0.71 15.15 -17.03
CA ALA A 39 0.73 15.79 -15.72
C ALA A 39 -0.33 16.91 -15.72
N THR A 40 -1.50 16.65 -15.17
CA THR A 40 -2.65 17.56 -15.24
C THR A 40 -3.00 18.23 -13.91
N GLY A 41 -2.50 17.73 -12.78
CA GLY A 41 -2.60 18.38 -11.47
C GLY A 41 -1.53 19.43 -11.25
N GLN A 42 -1.76 20.39 -10.35
CA GLN A 42 -0.75 21.32 -9.90
C GLN A 42 0.35 20.57 -9.13
N TRP A 43 1.62 20.92 -9.35
CA TRP A 43 2.79 20.21 -8.79
C TRP A 43 2.86 18.70 -9.12
N SER A 44 2.15 18.26 -10.16
CA SER A 44 2.15 16.86 -10.54
C SER A 44 3.39 16.49 -11.37
N ILE A 45 3.83 15.24 -11.26
CA ILE A 45 4.97 14.69 -12.02
C ILE A 45 4.52 13.41 -12.74
N ALA A 46 4.60 13.40 -14.07
CA ALA A 46 4.38 12.22 -14.89
C ALA A 46 5.64 11.92 -15.71
N MET A 47 6.38 10.88 -15.38
CA MET A 47 7.64 10.53 -16.04
C MET A 47 7.63 9.09 -16.54
N GLY A 48 7.68 8.93 -17.85
CA GLY A 48 7.62 7.65 -18.55
C GLY A 48 6.58 7.65 -19.66
N THR A 49 6.68 6.71 -20.60
CA THR A 49 5.70 6.58 -21.68
C THR A 49 4.32 6.31 -21.12
N SER A 50 3.35 7.15 -21.50
CA SER A 50 1.96 7.07 -21.00
C SER A 50 1.81 7.11 -19.48
N ALA A 51 2.79 7.67 -18.75
CA ALA A 51 2.65 7.95 -17.32
C ALA A 51 1.58 9.03 -17.11
N THR A 52 0.73 8.88 -16.08
CA THR A 52 -0.41 9.77 -15.86
C THR A 52 -0.48 10.20 -14.40
N ALA A 53 -0.31 11.51 -14.13
CA ALA A 53 -0.47 12.18 -12.85
C ALA A 53 -1.59 13.23 -12.98
N MET A 54 -2.76 12.96 -12.38
CA MET A 54 -3.99 13.69 -12.73
C MET A 54 -4.35 14.81 -11.76
N GLU A 55 -4.21 14.62 -10.48
CA GLU A 55 -4.57 15.58 -9.44
C GLU A 55 -3.33 16.18 -8.76
N ASP A 56 -3.56 17.16 -7.89
CA ASP A 56 -2.51 17.97 -7.27
C ASP A 56 -1.51 17.12 -6.47
N ALA A 57 -0.23 17.48 -6.60
CA ALA A 57 0.90 16.82 -5.96
C ALA A 57 0.99 15.29 -6.23
N SER A 58 0.34 14.80 -7.29
CA SER A 58 0.44 13.41 -7.70
C SER A 58 1.74 13.11 -8.44
N VAL A 59 2.32 11.91 -8.24
CA VAL A 59 3.57 11.48 -8.83
C VAL A 59 3.40 10.13 -9.53
N ALA A 60 3.60 10.07 -10.84
CA ALA A 60 3.56 8.86 -11.64
C ALA A 60 4.88 8.67 -12.39
N ILE A 61 5.68 7.69 -12.00
CA ILE A 61 7.00 7.42 -12.62
C ILE A 61 7.07 5.98 -13.11
N GLY A 62 7.29 5.81 -14.41
CA GLY A 62 7.37 4.52 -15.07
C GLY A 62 6.39 4.42 -16.23
N THR A 63 6.65 3.51 -17.16
CA THR A 63 5.76 3.28 -18.31
C THR A 63 4.39 2.79 -17.83
N TRP A 64 3.32 3.47 -18.28
CA TRP A 64 1.92 3.24 -17.88
C TRP A 64 1.67 3.33 -16.38
N SER A 65 2.50 4.05 -15.64
CA SER A 65 2.22 4.37 -14.23
C SER A 65 1.04 5.34 -14.11
N GLU A 66 0.27 5.19 -13.06
CA GLU A 66 -0.91 6.01 -12.77
C GLU A 66 -0.88 6.54 -11.34
N ALA A 67 -1.08 7.85 -11.18
CA ALA A 67 -1.37 8.52 -9.91
C ALA A 67 -2.57 9.44 -10.16
N THR A 68 -3.80 8.93 -9.91
CA THR A 68 -5.03 9.57 -10.41
C THR A 68 -5.74 10.42 -9.39
N LYS A 69 -5.28 10.43 -8.14
CA LYS A 69 -5.83 11.23 -7.05
C LYS A 69 -4.77 12.09 -6.38
N GLY A 70 -5.20 13.11 -5.66
CA GLY A 70 -4.31 14.05 -4.98
C GLY A 70 -3.32 13.35 -4.04
N GLN A 71 -2.05 13.81 -4.07
CA GLN A 71 -0.96 13.27 -3.25
C GLN A 71 -0.65 11.77 -3.49
N ALA A 72 -1.24 11.16 -4.53
CA ALA A 72 -0.96 9.77 -4.86
C ALA A 72 0.43 9.61 -5.49
N THR A 73 1.12 8.50 -5.18
CA THR A 73 2.44 8.18 -5.71
C THR A 73 2.44 6.80 -6.34
N GLY A 74 2.59 6.73 -7.68
CA GLY A 74 2.68 5.49 -8.46
C GLY A 74 4.04 5.38 -9.15
N ILE A 75 4.92 4.49 -8.68
CA ILE A 75 6.28 4.32 -9.22
C ILE A 75 6.52 2.87 -9.62
N GLY A 76 6.80 2.68 -10.90
CA GLY A 76 7.07 1.37 -11.49
C GLY A 76 6.25 1.14 -12.77
N TYR A 77 6.62 0.09 -13.52
CA TYR A 77 5.86 -0.32 -14.70
C TYR A 77 4.43 -0.69 -14.31
N GLN A 78 3.43 0.01 -14.86
CA GLN A 78 2.02 -0.17 -14.55
C GLN A 78 1.67 -0.10 -13.05
N ALA A 79 2.44 0.65 -12.26
CA ALA A 79 2.09 0.96 -10.88
C ALA A 79 0.86 1.87 -10.84
N LYS A 80 -0.10 1.59 -9.97
CA LYS A 80 -1.40 2.28 -9.92
C LYS A 80 -1.74 2.75 -8.51
N ALA A 81 -1.58 4.05 -8.27
CA ALA A 81 -2.03 4.73 -7.07
C ALA A 81 -3.32 5.52 -7.40
N ARG A 82 -4.48 4.99 -7.02
CA ARG A 82 -5.79 5.46 -7.52
C ARG A 82 -6.68 6.07 -6.44
N ALA A 83 -6.15 6.30 -5.25
CA ALA A 83 -6.86 6.97 -4.16
C ALA A 83 -6.01 8.08 -3.55
N ILE A 84 -6.62 8.98 -2.78
CA ILE A 84 -5.95 10.10 -2.11
C ILE A 84 -4.88 9.53 -1.17
N GLY A 85 -3.67 10.11 -1.19
CA GLY A 85 -2.55 9.69 -0.35
C GLY A 85 -2.00 8.28 -0.64
N ALA A 86 -2.55 7.58 -1.65
CA ALA A 86 -2.15 6.21 -1.96
C ALA A 86 -0.72 6.12 -2.50
N THR A 87 0.03 5.11 -2.08
CA THR A 87 1.40 4.82 -2.55
C THR A 87 1.47 3.44 -3.18
N ALA A 88 1.80 3.37 -4.47
CA ALA A 88 2.04 2.13 -5.21
C ALA A 88 3.48 2.12 -5.75
N LEU A 89 4.34 1.29 -5.17
CA LEU A 89 5.75 1.18 -5.56
C LEU A 89 6.10 -0.24 -5.99
N GLY A 90 6.38 -0.39 -7.27
CA GLY A 90 6.76 -1.67 -7.86
C GLY A 90 5.99 -2.00 -9.13
N ARG A 91 6.47 -2.97 -9.91
CA ARG A 91 5.82 -3.43 -11.13
C ARG A 91 4.41 -3.97 -10.83
N LEU A 92 3.38 -3.47 -11.50
CA LEU A 92 1.98 -3.91 -11.32
C LEU A 92 1.44 -3.73 -9.88
N SER A 93 2.07 -2.89 -9.06
CA SER A 93 1.56 -2.57 -7.72
C SER A 93 0.25 -1.78 -7.82
N LEU A 94 -0.69 -2.04 -6.92
CA LEU A 94 -2.00 -1.41 -6.88
C LEU A 94 -2.31 -0.89 -5.47
N ALA A 95 -2.43 0.41 -5.30
CA ALA A 95 -2.96 1.07 -4.12
C ALA A 95 -4.27 1.78 -4.49
N ASN A 96 -5.41 1.14 -4.22
CA ASN A 96 -6.75 1.60 -4.61
C ASN A 96 -7.61 2.03 -3.41
N ALA A 97 -6.99 2.25 -2.26
CA ALA A 97 -7.64 2.75 -1.05
C ALA A 97 -6.95 4.02 -0.56
N VAL A 98 -7.72 4.91 0.07
CA VAL A 98 -7.19 6.14 0.70
C VAL A 98 -6.12 5.77 1.71
N ASP A 99 -4.98 6.47 1.66
CA ASP A 99 -3.78 6.26 2.47
C ASP A 99 -3.25 4.80 2.42
N GLY A 100 -3.61 4.07 1.36
CA GLY A 100 -3.14 2.71 1.13
C GLY A 100 -1.69 2.67 0.64
N THR A 101 -0.85 1.78 1.20
CA THR A 101 0.56 1.61 0.84
C THR A 101 0.80 0.22 0.26
N ALA A 102 1.14 0.11 -1.02
CA ALA A 102 1.43 -1.12 -1.74
C ALA A 102 2.87 -1.10 -2.27
N ILE A 103 3.78 -1.85 -1.66
CA ILE A 103 5.21 -1.90 -2.02
C ILE A 103 5.61 -3.32 -2.41
N GLY A 104 6.02 -3.48 -3.66
CA GLY A 104 6.43 -4.76 -4.22
C GLY A 104 5.76 -5.06 -5.55
N SER A 105 6.25 -6.08 -6.26
CA SER A 105 5.65 -6.48 -7.54
C SER A 105 4.29 -7.14 -7.33
N SER A 106 3.28 -6.70 -8.07
CA SER A 106 1.91 -7.24 -8.02
C SER A 106 1.25 -7.17 -6.62
N THR A 107 1.74 -6.27 -5.76
CA THR A 107 1.17 -6.00 -4.43
C THR A 107 -0.17 -5.28 -4.58
N SER A 108 -1.14 -5.57 -3.72
CA SER A 108 -2.48 -4.99 -3.81
C SER A 108 -3.00 -4.52 -2.46
N VAL A 109 -3.45 -3.26 -2.40
CA VAL A 109 -4.14 -2.68 -1.25
C VAL A 109 -5.47 -2.07 -1.70
N THR A 110 -6.57 -2.63 -1.21
CA THR A 110 -7.94 -2.13 -1.44
C THR A 110 -8.65 -1.74 -0.14
N GLY A 111 -8.05 -2.06 1.01
CA GLY A 111 -8.52 -1.65 2.33
C GLY A 111 -8.00 -0.28 2.74
N LEU A 112 -8.87 0.57 3.29
CA LEU A 112 -8.56 1.91 3.82
C LEU A 112 -7.39 1.82 4.83
N ASN A 113 -6.41 2.72 4.72
CA ASN A 113 -5.19 2.75 5.54
C ASN A 113 -4.41 1.41 5.55
N GLY A 114 -4.62 0.55 4.55
CA GLY A 114 -3.95 -0.74 4.46
C GLY A 114 -2.47 -0.59 4.08
N THR A 115 -1.63 -1.48 4.57
CA THR A 115 -0.20 -1.54 4.22
C THR A 115 0.17 -2.95 3.77
N ALA A 116 0.63 -3.09 2.52
CA ALA A 116 1.12 -4.34 1.97
C ALA A 116 2.55 -4.17 1.46
N ILE A 117 3.48 -4.97 1.95
CA ILE A 117 4.89 -4.96 1.58
C ILE A 117 5.35 -6.37 1.23
N GLY A 118 5.72 -6.58 -0.04
CA GLY A 118 6.19 -7.87 -0.53
C GLY A 118 5.59 -8.21 -1.90
N ASN A 119 6.22 -9.13 -2.63
CA ASN A 119 5.66 -9.61 -3.90
C ASN A 119 4.30 -10.26 -3.66
N LYS A 120 3.27 -9.84 -4.39
CA LYS A 120 1.89 -10.32 -4.28
C LYS A 120 1.26 -10.21 -2.88
N ALA A 121 1.81 -9.41 -1.97
CA ALA A 121 1.16 -9.15 -0.69
C ALA A 121 -0.21 -8.47 -0.92
N ASN A 122 -1.21 -8.83 -0.13
CA ASN A 122 -2.58 -8.38 -0.32
C ASN A 122 -3.24 -7.93 0.98
N VAL A 123 -3.81 -6.72 0.95
CA VAL A 123 -4.63 -6.17 2.05
C VAL A 123 -5.97 -5.72 1.46
N SER A 124 -7.05 -6.41 1.81
CA SER A 124 -8.39 -6.12 1.30
C SER A 124 -9.31 -5.40 2.30
N VAL A 125 -8.84 -5.16 3.52
CA VAL A 125 -9.62 -4.64 4.64
C VAL A 125 -8.96 -3.43 5.29
N LYS A 126 -9.76 -2.67 6.04
CA LYS A 126 -9.32 -1.47 6.76
C LYS A 126 -8.22 -1.79 7.78
N ASN A 127 -7.21 -0.90 7.85
CA ASN A 127 -6.10 -0.94 8.80
C ASN A 127 -5.33 -2.28 8.81
N GLY A 128 -5.42 -3.08 7.75
CA GLY A 128 -4.68 -4.32 7.63
C GLY A 128 -3.20 -4.09 7.31
N VAL A 129 -2.31 -4.94 7.83
CA VAL A 129 -0.87 -4.90 7.53
C VAL A 129 -0.38 -6.27 7.07
N ALA A 130 0.09 -6.38 5.83
CA ALA A 130 0.66 -7.59 5.25
C ALA A 130 2.13 -7.36 4.90
N ILE A 131 3.04 -8.09 5.51
CA ILE A 131 4.49 -8.00 5.25
C ILE A 131 5.03 -9.40 4.90
N GLY A 132 5.45 -9.55 3.67
CA GLY A 132 6.02 -10.81 3.16
C GLY A 132 5.50 -11.16 1.78
N ASN A 133 6.24 -12.03 1.07
CA ASN A 133 5.79 -12.57 -0.21
C ASN A 133 4.45 -13.31 -0.02
N GLU A 134 3.44 -12.95 -0.79
CA GLU A 134 2.09 -13.55 -0.74
C GLU A 134 1.38 -13.48 0.63
N ALA A 135 1.83 -12.59 1.54
CA ALA A 135 1.12 -12.35 2.80
C ALA A 135 -0.28 -11.76 2.54
N LYS A 136 -1.30 -12.22 3.28
CA LYS A 136 -2.69 -11.81 3.07
C LYS A 136 -3.37 -11.38 4.35
N VAL A 137 -4.07 -10.26 4.30
CA VAL A 137 -4.90 -9.75 5.39
C VAL A 137 -6.33 -9.56 4.90
N ALA A 138 -7.25 -10.33 5.51
CA ALA A 138 -8.67 -10.33 5.21
C ALA A 138 -9.55 -9.99 6.44
N ASN A 139 -8.93 -9.68 7.59
CA ASN A 139 -9.62 -9.28 8.82
C ASN A 139 -9.18 -7.87 9.20
N GLU A 140 -10.11 -6.99 9.54
CA GLU A 140 -9.82 -5.60 9.90
C GLU A 140 -8.87 -5.50 11.10
N ASN A 141 -8.00 -4.49 11.07
CA ASN A 141 -6.98 -4.22 12.09
C ASN A 141 -5.99 -5.38 12.32
N ALA A 142 -5.98 -6.40 11.47
CA ALA A 142 -5.11 -7.56 11.63
C ALA A 142 -3.76 -7.37 10.91
N VAL A 143 -2.79 -8.16 11.34
CA VAL A 143 -1.41 -8.13 10.84
C VAL A 143 -0.99 -9.53 10.39
N ALA A 144 -0.44 -9.67 9.19
CA ALA A 144 0.20 -10.88 8.68
C ALA A 144 1.68 -10.62 8.41
N ILE A 145 2.58 -11.34 9.09
CA ILE A 145 4.02 -11.18 8.97
C ILE A 145 4.67 -12.49 8.52
N GLY A 146 5.40 -12.41 7.42
CA GLY A 146 6.12 -13.55 6.84
C GLY A 146 5.50 -14.02 5.52
N ALA A 147 6.32 -14.68 4.71
CA ALA A 147 5.88 -15.19 3.41
C ALA A 147 4.71 -16.17 3.54
N GLY A 148 3.62 -15.95 2.79
CA GLY A 148 2.43 -16.77 2.82
C GLY A 148 1.63 -16.72 4.12
N SER A 149 1.90 -15.79 5.05
CA SER A 149 1.09 -15.62 6.26
C SER A 149 -0.30 -15.12 5.90
N GLU A 150 -1.32 -15.66 6.57
CA GLU A 150 -2.72 -15.29 6.35
C GLU A 150 -3.40 -15.02 7.71
N THR A 151 -4.17 -13.93 7.79
CA THR A 151 -4.93 -13.64 9.02
C THR A 151 -6.18 -14.51 9.12
N ALA A 152 -6.55 -14.83 10.34
CA ALA A 152 -7.84 -15.43 10.70
C ALA A 152 -8.63 -14.48 11.60
N ALA A 153 -9.92 -14.72 11.77
CA ALA A 153 -10.74 -13.97 12.71
C ALA A 153 -10.22 -14.17 14.14
N ALA A 154 -10.28 -13.11 14.94
CA ALA A 154 -9.98 -13.19 16.36
C ALA A 154 -10.99 -14.12 17.05
N ALA A 155 -10.50 -15.02 17.90
CA ALA A 155 -11.31 -15.94 18.68
C ALA A 155 -11.23 -15.56 20.17
N ALA A 156 -12.38 -15.35 20.81
CA ALA A 156 -12.44 -15.11 22.24
C ALA A 156 -12.13 -16.42 23.01
N THR A 157 -11.24 -16.33 24.01
CA THR A 157 -10.88 -17.46 24.88
C THR A 157 -10.86 -16.95 26.32
N ALA A 158 -11.97 -17.11 27.03
CA ALA A 158 -12.13 -16.57 28.38
C ALA A 158 -11.44 -17.44 29.46
N SER A 159 -11.49 -18.75 29.28
CA SER A 159 -10.92 -19.72 30.22
C SER A 159 -10.72 -21.07 29.57
N GLU A 160 -9.90 -21.90 30.16
CA GLU A 160 -9.72 -23.32 29.79
C GLU A 160 -9.60 -24.17 31.06
N THR A 161 -9.99 -25.46 30.96
CA THR A 161 -9.87 -26.42 32.06
C THR A 161 -8.57 -27.22 31.88
N VAL A 162 -7.63 -27.05 32.81
CA VAL A 162 -6.35 -27.78 32.80
C VAL A 162 -6.29 -28.63 34.07
N ASN A 163 -6.12 -29.93 33.97
CA ASN A 163 -6.08 -30.89 35.08
C ASN A 163 -7.30 -30.84 36.03
N GLY A 164 -8.49 -30.49 35.47
CA GLY A 164 -9.72 -30.39 36.25
C GLY A 164 -9.98 -29.04 36.92
N GLU A 165 -9.06 -28.09 36.82
CA GLU A 165 -9.22 -26.72 37.31
C GLU A 165 -9.46 -25.73 36.19
N VAL A 166 -10.37 -24.76 36.40
CA VAL A 166 -10.67 -23.70 35.43
C VAL A 166 -9.69 -22.54 35.59
N HIS A 167 -8.94 -22.24 34.57
CA HIS A 167 -8.03 -21.10 34.50
C HIS A 167 -8.61 -20.01 33.61
N SER A 168 -8.76 -18.80 34.11
CA SER A 168 -9.20 -17.62 33.36
C SER A 168 -8.00 -16.93 32.70
N PHE A 169 -8.18 -16.47 31.47
CA PHE A 169 -7.14 -15.79 30.70
C PHE A 169 -7.37 -14.28 30.70
N ALA A 170 -6.30 -13.51 30.88
CA ALA A 170 -6.28 -12.09 30.56
C ALA A 170 -6.39 -11.88 29.04
N GLY A 171 -6.97 -10.75 28.59
CA GLY A 171 -7.13 -10.48 27.17
C GLY A 171 -8.12 -11.42 26.45
N ALA A 172 -9.12 -11.93 27.17
CA ALA A 172 -10.07 -12.94 26.71
C ALA A 172 -10.83 -12.60 25.40
N ASN A 173 -10.97 -11.30 25.09
CA ASN A 173 -11.70 -10.80 23.92
C ASN A 173 -10.77 -9.99 22.98
N PRO A 174 -9.93 -10.62 22.18
CA PRO A 174 -9.04 -9.91 21.26
C PRO A 174 -9.83 -9.21 20.16
N GLY A 175 -9.47 -7.94 19.84
CA GLY A 175 -10.12 -7.16 18.80
C GLY A 175 -9.57 -7.45 17.37
N SER A 176 -8.41 -8.10 17.28
CA SER A 176 -7.76 -8.43 16.01
C SER A 176 -6.70 -9.52 16.21
N THR A 177 -6.02 -9.92 15.14
CA THR A 177 -5.00 -10.96 15.18
C THR A 177 -3.67 -10.50 14.60
N VAL A 178 -2.57 -11.04 15.10
CA VAL A 178 -1.26 -11.05 14.45
C VAL A 178 -0.96 -12.47 14.02
N SER A 179 -0.85 -12.70 12.71
CA SER A 179 -0.52 -14.00 12.14
C SER A 179 0.91 -14.03 11.63
N VAL A 180 1.68 -15.01 12.05
CA VAL A 180 3.05 -15.27 11.57
C VAL A 180 3.11 -16.47 10.63
N GLY A 181 1.97 -17.07 10.29
CA GLY A 181 1.84 -18.24 9.41
C GLY A 181 0.44 -18.35 8.82
N LYS A 182 0.05 -19.56 8.48
CA LYS A 182 -1.32 -19.94 8.08
C LYS A 182 -1.59 -21.37 8.51
N ALA A 183 -2.86 -21.78 8.49
CA ALA A 183 -3.25 -23.15 8.77
C ALA A 183 -2.48 -24.16 7.89
N GLY A 184 -1.85 -25.16 8.50
CA GLY A 184 -0.99 -26.15 7.84
C GLY A 184 0.41 -25.65 7.45
N ALA A 185 0.77 -24.41 7.80
CA ALA A 185 2.10 -23.82 7.65
C ALA A 185 2.38 -22.83 8.77
N GLU A 186 2.23 -23.28 9.99
CA GLU A 186 2.50 -22.57 11.23
C GLU A 186 4.00 -22.29 11.40
N ARG A 187 4.35 -21.27 12.21
CA ARG A 187 5.74 -20.88 12.51
C ARG A 187 5.98 -20.80 14.00
N THR A 188 7.16 -21.22 14.41
CA THR A 188 7.66 -20.98 15.76
C THR A 188 8.14 -19.54 15.89
N ILE A 189 7.83 -18.87 16.98
CA ILE A 189 8.40 -17.58 17.36
C ILE A 189 9.58 -17.85 18.29
N THR A 190 10.79 -17.46 17.88
CA THR A 190 12.03 -17.66 18.63
C THR A 190 12.57 -16.34 19.16
N ASN A 191 13.45 -16.40 20.19
CA ASN A 191 14.10 -15.23 20.81
C ASN A 191 13.09 -14.25 21.44
N VAL A 192 11.99 -14.77 21.96
CA VAL A 192 11.00 -14.00 22.71
C VAL A 192 11.44 -13.99 24.18
N ALA A 193 11.51 -12.79 24.79
CA ALA A 193 11.77 -12.66 26.23
C ALA A 193 10.60 -13.19 27.03
N ALA A 194 10.83 -13.54 28.30
CA ALA A 194 9.75 -13.89 29.24
C ALA A 194 8.78 -12.72 29.40
N GLY A 195 7.49 -13.02 29.50
CA GLY A 195 6.45 -12.05 29.82
C GLY A 195 6.61 -11.46 31.21
N ARG A 196 5.96 -10.33 31.46
CA ARG A 196 5.97 -9.70 32.78
C ARG A 196 5.01 -10.45 33.72
N LEU A 197 5.51 -10.75 34.91
CA LEU A 197 4.70 -11.37 35.99
C LEU A 197 4.13 -10.28 36.92
N SER A 198 3.31 -9.38 36.38
CA SER A 198 2.65 -8.33 37.18
C SER A 198 1.17 -8.26 36.83
N ASP A 199 0.33 -8.06 37.83
CA ASP A 199 -1.10 -7.78 37.65
C ASP A 199 -1.28 -6.28 37.27
N PRO A 200 -1.98 -5.91 36.20
CA PRO A 200 -2.75 -6.72 35.24
C PRO A 200 -2.01 -7.05 33.94
N SER A 201 -0.97 -7.84 33.96
CA SER A 201 -0.24 -8.22 32.74
C SER A 201 -1.08 -9.14 31.85
N THR A 202 -1.00 -8.95 30.53
CA THR A 202 -1.60 -9.81 29.49
C THR A 202 -0.54 -10.56 28.68
N ASP A 203 0.73 -10.44 29.02
CA ASP A 203 1.91 -11.08 28.41
C ASP A 203 2.42 -12.32 29.17
#